data_0a3ffc7b990ae48f153bf782f9eed824
#
_entry.id   0a3ffc7b990ae48f153bf782f9eed824
#
_cell.length_a   1.000
_cell.length_b   1.000
_cell.length_c   1.000
_cell.angle_alpha   90.00
_cell.angle_beta   90.00
_cell.angle_gamma   90.00
#
_symmetry.space_group_name_H-M   'P 1'
#
loop_
_entity.id
_entity.type
_entity.pdbx_description
1 polymer ?
#
loop_
_entity_poly.entity_id
_entity_poly.type
_entity_poly.pdbx_seq_one_letter_code
_entity_poly.pdbx_strand_id
1 'polypeptide(L)'
;MIEFKQVSFAYNGVGEGKVEDLNFQIQTGECVVFTGESGCGKTTITRLLNGLIPDFFSGKLEGQILVNQEDIGQWELYEIAQKVGSVFQNPKTQFFNTDTDGEIAFGLENMGMAEEKMARRVKQTAETLQIESLLERNIFTLSGGEKQKIAFASVYAMNPEIYLLDEPSSNLDTEAIEELKKHIQILKKQGKTIIIAEHRLYYLGDVADRIFLMEKGEIRHVFSREEFQKMGEKVQKKLGLRALEYQTPVFKEEEKRNRAADLEVCNLSIGYNKAPVLSNINFSARKGDIVAIVGHNGVGKSTFSRTLCGLLKPLGGEVYWKGKKRTEKERLKVSYMVMQDVNYQLFADSVEHECGFGIKNPNLDQIEETLKKLGLYEYKNRHPNTLSGGQKQRVAVAVSMICKKDILIFDEPTSGLDYKSMCGVAKLLKDLANMGKVIFVVTHDFELMELACNRCLRLGEE
;
A
#
# COMPACT_ATOMS: atom_id res chain seq x y z
N MET A 1 -28.70 -7.02 -7.43
CA MET A 1 -28.15 -8.34 -7.05
C MET A 1 -27.08 -8.75 -8.05
N ILE A 2 -25.94 -9.23 -7.58
CA ILE A 2 -24.84 -9.73 -8.41
C ILE A 2 -24.75 -11.25 -8.21
N GLU A 3 -24.57 -12.00 -9.28
CA GLU A 3 -24.48 -13.46 -9.22
C GLU A 3 -23.33 -13.96 -10.11
N PHE A 4 -22.43 -14.75 -9.53
CA PHE A 4 -21.39 -15.49 -10.24
C PHE A 4 -21.85 -16.95 -10.40
N LYS A 5 -21.88 -17.43 -11.66
CA LYS A 5 -22.30 -18.79 -12.01
C LYS A 5 -21.15 -19.55 -12.66
N GLN A 6 -20.50 -20.41 -11.91
CA GLN A 6 -19.38 -21.25 -12.35
C GLN A 6 -18.28 -20.44 -13.07
N VAL A 7 -17.95 -19.26 -12.51
CA VAL A 7 -17.00 -18.35 -13.15
C VAL A 7 -15.58 -18.80 -12.90
N SER A 8 -14.84 -19.02 -13.96
CA SER A 8 -13.41 -19.31 -13.96
C SER A 8 -12.70 -18.38 -14.91
N PHE A 9 -11.54 -17.86 -14.49
CA PHE A 9 -10.70 -17.04 -15.36
C PHE A 9 -9.22 -17.29 -15.10
N ALA A 10 -8.46 -17.42 -16.18
CA ALA A 10 -7.01 -17.54 -16.16
C ALA A 10 -6.37 -16.57 -17.14
N TYR A 11 -5.40 -15.77 -16.64
CA TYR A 11 -4.63 -14.85 -17.48
C TYR A 11 -3.70 -15.59 -18.45
N ASN A 12 -3.52 -15.07 -19.65
CA ASN A 12 -2.57 -15.64 -20.60
C ASN A 12 -1.13 -15.53 -20.09
N GLY A 13 -0.46 -16.67 -19.93
CA GLY A 13 0.98 -16.74 -19.57
C GLY A 13 1.33 -16.44 -18.11
N VAL A 14 0.36 -16.21 -17.23
CA VAL A 14 0.57 -15.93 -15.81
C VAL A 14 -0.21 -16.93 -14.97
N GLY A 15 0.46 -17.61 -14.03
CA GLY A 15 -0.17 -18.58 -13.14
C GLY A 15 -0.83 -17.96 -11.89
N GLU A 16 -0.59 -16.68 -11.62
CA GLU A 16 -1.10 -15.98 -10.43
C GLU A 16 -2.37 -15.17 -10.77
N GLY A 17 -3.25 -15.01 -9.80
CA GLY A 17 -4.45 -14.19 -9.92
C GLY A 17 -5.61 -14.86 -10.68
N LYS A 18 -5.51 -16.15 -11.03
CA LYS A 18 -6.62 -16.92 -11.59
C LYS A 18 -7.76 -17.04 -10.58
N VAL A 19 -8.97 -17.28 -11.08
CA VAL A 19 -10.13 -17.67 -10.28
C VAL A 19 -10.74 -18.93 -10.86
N GLU A 20 -11.26 -19.82 -9.98
CA GLU A 20 -11.77 -21.13 -10.35
C GLU A 20 -13.13 -21.39 -9.69
N ASP A 21 -14.10 -21.79 -10.49
CA ASP A 21 -15.44 -22.22 -10.12
C ASP A 21 -16.13 -21.32 -9.06
N LEU A 22 -16.10 -20.01 -9.30
CA LEU A 22 -16.73 -19.05 -8.41
C LEU A 22 -18.26 -19.15 -8.53
N ASN A 23 -18.91 -19.52 -7.42
CA ASN A 23 -20.36 -19.62 -7.30
C ASN A 23 -20.84 -18.88 -6.04
N PHE A 24 -21.34 -17.66 -6.20
CA PHE A 24 -21.87 -16.87 -5.08
C PHE A 24 -22.82 -15.76 -5.56
N GLN A 25 -23.55 -15.19 -4.62
CA GLN A 25 -24.43 -14.05 -4.85
C GLN A 25 -24.13 -12.93 -3.86
N ILE A 26 -24.29 -11.67 -4.31
CA ILE A 26 -24.23 -10.46 -3.49
C ILE A 26 -25.57 -9.74 -3.63
N GLN A 27 -26.20 -9.46 -2.50
CA GLN A 27 -27.50 -8.78 -2.49
C GLN A 27 -27.33 -7.28 -2.74
N THR A 28 -28.40 -6.66 -3.27
CA THR A 28 -28.42 -5.20 -3.44
C THR A 28 -28.30 -4.52 -2.08
N GLY A 29 -27.41 -3.52 -1.97
CA GLY A 29 -27.14 -2.79 -0.74
C GLY A 29 -26.20 -3.52 0.23
N GLU A 30 -25.70 -4.69 -0.13
CA GLU A 30 -24.75 -5.44 0.70
C GLU A 30 -23.32 -4.88 0.54
N CYS A 31 -22.59 -4.85 1.65
CA CYS A 31 -21.16 -4.56 1.67
C CYS A 31 -20.39 -5.86 1.90
N VAL A 32 -19.63 -6.30 0.90
CA VAL A 32 -18.83 -7.53 0.98
C VAL A 32 -17.35 -7.24 0.85
N VAL A 33 -16.53 -8.01 1.56
CA VAL A 33 -15.07 -7.90 1.53
C VAL A 33 -14.48 -9.20 1.02
N PHE A 34 -13.64 -9.11 0.01
CA PHE A 34 -12.77 -10.20 -0.44
C PHE A 34 -11.40 -10.05 0.16
N THR A 35 -10.94 -11.05 0.89
CA THR A 35 -9.62 -11.08 1.54
C THR A 35 -8.91 -12.40 1.28
N GLY A 36 -7.60 -12.46 1.54
CA GLY A 36 -6.76 -13.63 1.30
C GLY A 36 -5.35 -13.24 0.88
N GLU A 37 -4.48 -14.22 0.61
CA GLU A 37 -3.09 -13.97 0.20
C GLU A 37 -3.02 -13.14 -1.10
N SER A 38 -1.88 -12.47 -1.32
CA SER A 38 -1.61 -11.77 -2.59
C SER A 38 -1.62 -12.76 -3.74
N GLY A 39 -2.23 -12.38 -4.87
CA GLY A 39 -2.37 -13.25 -6.04
C GLY A 39 -3.48 -14.32 -5.94
N CYS A 40 -4.31 -14.34 -4.89
CA CYS A 40 -5.40 -15.31 -4.76
C CYS A 40 -6.65 -14.99 -5.61
N GLY A 41 -6.66 -13.88 -6.39
CA GLY A 41 -7.75 -13.57 -7.32
C GLY A 41 -8.68 -12.42 -6.90
N LYS A 42 -8.44 -11.69 -5.80
CA LYS A 42 -9.28 -10.56 -5.36
C LYS A 42 -9.48 -9.49 -6.43
N THR A 43 -8.38 -8.96 -6.95
CA THR A 43 -8.38 -7.97 -8.04
C THR A 43 -8.99 -8.54 -9.34
N THR A 44 -8.93 -9.85 -9.54
CA THR A 44 -9.57 -10.49 -10.70
C THR A 44 -11.09 -10.41 -10.60
N ILE A 45 -11.66 -10.58 -9.40
CA ILE A 45 -13.11 -10.39 -9.18
C ILE A 45 -13.52 -8.94 -9.48
N THR A 46 -12.75 -7.94 -9.03
CA THR A 46 -13.06 -6.55 -9.33
C THR A 46 -12.95 -6.25 -10.83
N ARG A 47 -11.95 -6.81 -11.52
CA ARG A 47 -11.77 -6.66 -12.98
C ARG A 47 -12.84 -7.37 -13.81
N LEU A 48 -13.38 -8.46 -13.33
CA LEU A 48 -14.52 -9.13 -13.96
C LEU A 48 -15.78 -8.27 -13.86
N LEU A 49 -16.01 -7.64 -12.71
CA LEU A 49 -17.21 -6.83 -12.46
C LEU A 49 -17.19 -5.45 -13.16
N ASN A 50 -16.00 -4.88 -13.40
CA ASN A 50 -15.89 -3.59 -14.09
C ASN A 50 -15.63 -3.72 -15.59
N GLY A 51 -15.68 -4.94 -16.14
CA GLY A 51 -15.52 -5.19 -17.57
C GLY A 51 -14.08 -5.09 -18.09
N LEU A 52 -13.07 -4.89 -17.21
CA LEU A 52 -11.66 -4.89 -17.66
C LEU A 52 -11.19 -6.29 -18.10
N ILE A 53 -11.89 -7.33 -17.68
CA ILE A 53 -11.75 -8.69 -18.20
C ILE A 53 -13.02 -8.99 -19.01
N PRO A 54 -12.89 -9.47 -20.26
CA PRO A 54 -11.65 -9.90 -20.94
C PRO A 54 -10.96 -8.82 -21.77
N ASP A 55 -11.52 -7.62 -21.94
CA ASP A 55 -11.11 -6.66 -22.97
C ASP A 55 -9.69 -6.11 -22.79
N PHE A 56 -9.33 -5.69 -21.57
CA PHE A 56 -7.98 -5.18 -21.29
C PHE A 56 -7.03 -6.27 -20.76
N PHE A 57 -7.57 -7.23 -20.04
CA PHE A 57 -6.80 -8.33 -19.48
C PHE A 57 -7.22 -9.63 -20.18
N SER A 58 -6.47 -10.00 -21.21
CA SER A 58 -6.76 -11.19 -22.01
C SER A 58 -6.54 -12.48 -21.22
N GLY A 59 -7.45 -13.44 -21.41
CA GLY A 59 -7.40 -14.73 -20.76
C GLY A 59 -8.59 -15.60 -21.16
N LYS A 60 -8.68 -16.77 -20.55
CA LYS A 60 -9.79 -17.69 -20.76
C LYS A 60 -10.83 -17.46 -19.67
N LEU A 61 -12.01 -16.95 -20.06
CA LEU A 61 -13.17 -16.76 -19.18
C LEU A 61 -14.20 -17.85 -19.47
N GLU A 62 -14.70 -18.49 -18.40
CA GLU A 62 -15.80 -19.47 -18.43
C GLU A 62 -16.84 -19.07 -17.39
N GLY A 63 -18.09 -19.51 -17.58
CA GLY A 63 -19.22 -19.17 -16.70
C GLY A 63 -19.89 -17.85 -17.06
N GLN A 64 -20.74 -17.33 -16.16
CA GLN A 64 -21.52 -16.11 -16.36
C GLN A 64 -21.53 -15.23 -15.13
N ILE A 65 -21.54 -13.93 -15.34
CA ILE A 65 -21.69 -12.91 -14.27
C ILE A 65 -22.96 -12.13 -14.57
N LEU A 66 -23.92 -12.21 -13.66
CA LEU A 66 -25.19 -11.51 -13.79
C LEU A 66 -25.27 -10.33 -12.83
N VAL A 67 -25.70 -9.19 -13.33
CA VAL A 67 -26.05 -8.00 -12.54
C VAL A 67 -27.51 -7.70 -12.79
N ASN A 68 -28.35 -7.76 -11.73
CA ASN A 68 -29.78 -7.62 -11.81
C ASN A 68 -30.43 -8.54 -12.85
N GLN A 69 -29.94 -9.80 -12.93
CA GLN A 69 -30.35 -10.86 -13.87
C GLN A 69 -29.91 -10.66 -15.34
N GLU A 70 -29.21 -9.59 -15.66
CA GLU A 70 -28.62 -9.35 -16.97
C GLU A 70 -27.16 -9.79 -16.99
N ASP A 71 -26.72 -10.45 -18.07
CA ASP A 71 -25.32 -10.88 -18.24
C ASP A 71 -24.42 -9.67 -18.55
N ILE A 72 -23.50 -9.36 -17.65
CA ILE A 72 -22.57 -8.25 -17.82
C ILE A 72 -21.66 -8.40 -19.05
N GLY A 73 -21.42 -9.62 -19.51
CA GLY A 73 -20.67 -9.90 -20.73
C GLY A 73 -21.37 -9.44 -22.02
N GLN A 74 -22.65 -9.03 -21.93
CA GLN A 74 -23.41 -8.47 -23.07
C GLN A 74 -23.41 -6.94 -23.07
N TRP A 75 -22.86 -6.30 -22.03
CA TRP A 75 -22.83 -4.85 -21.91
C TRP A 75 -21.57 -4.26 -22.54
N GLU A 76 -21.72 -3.11 -23.16
CA GLU A 76 -20.58 -2.30 -23.56
C GLU A 76 -19.88 -1.70 -22.33
N LEU A 77 -18.59 -1.45 -22.41
CA LEU A 77 -17.80 -0.95 -21.27
C LEU A 77 -18.35 0.34 -20.67
N TYR A 78 -18.89 1.24 -21.50
CA TYR A 78 -19.50 2.49 -21.03
C TYR A 78 -20.80 2.25 -20.23
N GLU A 79 -21.56 1.19 -20.56
CA GLU A 79 -22.76 0.80 -19.82
C GLU A 79 -22.39 0.22 -18.45
N ILE A 80 -21.32 -0.60 -18.40
CA ILE A 80 -20.77 -1.10 -17.16
C ILE A 80 -20.31 0.07 -16.28
N ALA A 81 -19.56 1.03 -16.84
CA ALA A 81 -19.03 2.18 -16.11
C ALA A 81 -20.10 3.10 -15.50
N GLN A 82 -21.30 3.16 -16.07
CA GLN A 82 -22.44 3.89 -15.50
C GLN A 82 -23.04 3.20 -14.28
N LYS A 83 -23.01 1.85 -14.22
CA LYS A 83 -23.60 1.04 -13.14
C LYS A 83 -22.59 0.65 -12.07
N VAL A 84 -21.32 0.48 -12.46
CA VAL A 84 -20.23 -0.03 -11.63
C VAL A 84 -19.10 0.99 -11.58
N GLY A 85 -18.94 1.64 -10.45
CA GLY A 85 -17.85 2.58 -10.21
C GLY A 85 -16.67 1.92 -9.51
N SER A 86 -15.46 2.13 -10.03
CA SER A 86 -14.24 1.50 -9.51
C SER A 86 -13.27 2.52 -8.94
N VAL A 87 -12.77 2.28 -7.74
CA VAL A 87 -11.64 2.97 -7.14
C VAL A 87 -10.46 2.00 -7.12
N PHE A 88 -9.42 2.32 -7.89
CA PHE A 88 -8.24 1.46 -8.05
C PHE A 88 -7.26 1.61 -6.90
N GLN A 89 -6.45 0.59 -6.68
CA GLN A 89 -5.39 0.54 -5.67
C GLN A 89 -4.43 1.74 -5.76
N ASN A 90 -4.06 2.14 -6.96
CA ASN A 90 -3.23 3.33 -7.20
C ASN A 90 -4.07 4.45 -7.82
N PRO A 91 -4.46 5.48 -7.06
CA PRO A 91 -5.27 6.57 -7.57
C PRO A 91 -4.62 7.32 -8.75
N LYS A 92 -3.29 7.34 -8.84
CA LYS A 92 -2.57 8.01 -9.93
C LYS A 92 -2.86 7.40 -11.30
N THR A 93 -3.23 6.12 -11.36
CA THR A 93 -3.56 5.45 -12.63
C THR A 93 -4.99 5.72 -13.09
N GLN A 94 -5.79 6.37 -12.24
CA GLN A 94 -7.19 6.69 -12.49
C GLN A 94 -7.38 8.12 -13.01
N PHE A 95 -6.43 9.03 -12.75
CA PHE A 95 -6.57 10.44 -13.05
C PHE A 95 -6.29 10.78 -14.51
N PHE A 96 -7.19 11.56 -15.09
CA PHE A 96 -7.11 12.10 -16.44
C PHE A 96 -6.89 13.61 -16.45
N ASN A 97 -7.32 14.34 -15.39
CA ASN A 97 -7.22 15.79 -15.29
C ASN A 97 -6.02 16.22 -14.43
N THR A 98 -5.67 17.49 -14.53
CA THR A 98 -4.60 18.11 -13.74
C THR A 98 -5.11 18.81 -12.49
N ASP A 99 -6.40 19.11 -12.43
CA ASP A 99 -7.08 19.74 -11.32
C ASP A 99 -8.17 18.85 -10.74
N THR A 100 -8.51 19.12 -9.49
CA THR A 100 -9.40 18.29 -8.69
C THR A 100 -10.85 18.38 -9.13
N ASP A 101 -11.31 19.54 -9.53
CA ASP A 101 -12.70 19.79 -9.93
C ASP A 101 -12.99 19.10 -11.25
N GLY A 102 -12.10 19.27 -12.23
CA GLY A 102 -12.17 18.58 -13.52
C GLY A 102 -12.12 17.06 -13.35
N GLU A 103 -11.32 16.55 -12.40
CA GLU A 103 -11.27 15.11 -12.15
C GLU A 103 -12.57 14.57 -11.53
N ILE A 104 -13.18 15.31 -10.59
CA ILE A 104 -14.49 14.92 -10.02
C ILE A 104 -15.59 15.01 -11.08
N ALA A 105 -15.51 15.98 -12.00
CA ALA A 105 -16.46 16.19 -13.08
C ALA A 105 -16.32 15.20 -14.23
N PHE A 106 -15.14 14.61 -14.43
CA PHE A 106 -14.76 13.83 -15.62
C PHE A 106 -15.78 12.73 -16.00
N GLY A 107 -16.22 11.94 -15.02
CA GLY A 107 -17.23 10.91 -15.26
C GLY A 107 -18.58 11.49 -15.65
N LEU A 108 -18.96 12.63 -15.09
CA LEU A 108 -20.21 13.33 -15.39
C LEU A 108 -20.21 13.95 -16.80
N GLU A 109 -19.06 14.45 -17.25
CA GLU A 109 -18.84 14.93 -18.63
C GLU A 109 -19.05 13.79 -19.64
N ASN A 110 -18.43 12.64 -19.38
CA ASN A 110 -18.56 11.45 -20.24
C ASN A 110 -20.01 10.93 -20.29
N MET A 111 -20.80 11.16 -19.24
CA MET A 111 -22.23 10.85 -19.21
C MET A 111 -23.10 11.93 -19.91
N GLY A 112 -22.50 12.99 -20.44
CA GLY A 112 -23.22 14.08 -21.14
C GLY A 112 -24.02 14.97 -20.21
N MET A 113 -23.63 15.10 -18.94
CA MET A 113 -24.33 15.96 -17.98
C MET A 113 -24.14 17.44 -18.33
N ALA A 114 -25.23 18.25 -18.28
CA ALA A 114 -25.14 19.68 -18.51
C ALA A 114 -24.27 20.39 -17.47
N GLU A 115 -23.46 21.37 -17.89
CA GLU A 115 -22.45 22.08 -17.09
C GLU A 115 -22.99 22.57 -15.73
N GLU A 116 -24.15 23.23 -15.70
CA GLU A 116 -24.74 23.73 -14.45
C GLU A 116 -25.09 22.60 -13.45
N LYS A 117 -25.55 21.44 -13.96
CA LYS A 117 -25.87 20.28 -13.11
C LYS A 117 -24.58 19.64 -12.60
N MET A 118 -23.56 19.58 -13.45
CA MET A 118 -22.24 19.04 -13.13
C MET A 118 -21.55 19.85 -12.04
N ALA A 119 -21.49 21.18 -12.17
CA ALA A 119 -20.92 22.05 -11.14
C ALA A 119 -21.63 21.90 -9.78
N ARG A 120 -22.97 21.81 -9.79
CA ARG A 120 -23.74 21.54 -8.55
C ARG A 120 -23.39 20.16 -7.97
N ARG A 121 -23.23 19.14 -8.81
CA ARG A 121 -22.91 17.78 -8.38
C ARG A 121 -21.51 17.68 -7.80
N VAL A 122 -20.51 18.34 -8.40
CA VAL A 122 -19.14 18.45 -7.88
C VAL A 122 -19.16 19.07 -6.48
N LYS A 123 -19.83 20.21 -6.32
CA LYS A 123 -19.94 20.89 -5.01
C LYS A 123 -20.65 20.03 -3.98
N GLN A 124 -21.78 19.41 -4.32
CA GLN A 124 -22.51 18.50 -3.43
C GLN A 124 -21.67 17.30 -3.02
N THR A 125 -20.87 16.76 -3.94
CA THR A 125 -19.93 15.67 -3.67
C THR A 125 -18.89 16.10 -2.65
N ALA A 126 -18.27 17.27 -2.86
CA ALA A 126 -17.27 17.80 -1.95
C ALA A 126 -17.83 18.04 -0.54
N GLU A 127 -19.00 18.63 -0.42
CA GLU A 127 -19.71 18.84 0.85
C GLU A 127 -20.03 17.52 1.56
N THR A 128 -20.54 16.52 0.82
CA THR A 128 -20.93 15.22 1.40
C THR A 128 -19.73 14.44 1.92
N LEU A 129 -18.62 14.49 1.19
CA LEU A 129 -17.39 13.79 1.54
C LEU A 129 -16.43 14.61 2.40
N GLN A 130 -16.79 15.86 2.71
CA GLN A 130 -15.99 16.81 3.51
C GLN A 130 -14.60 17.06 2.91
N ILE A 131 -14.54 17.30 1.61
CA ILE A 131 -13.31 17.55 0.84
C ILE A 131 -13.28 18.92 0.15
N GLU A 132 -14.07 19.89 0.62
CA GLU A 132 -14.17 21.24 0.01
C GLU A 132 -12.79 21.91 -0.07
N SER A 133 -11.94 21.68 0.91
CA SER A 133 -10.56 22.21 0.95
C SER A 133 -9.64 21.65 -0.14
N LEU A 134 -10.06 20.59 -0.83
CA LEU A 134 -9.31 19.98 -1.93
C LEU A 134 -9.76 20.47 -3.30
N LEU A 135 -10.87 21.22 -3.41
CA LEU A 135 -11.30 21.82 -4.66
C LEU A 135 -10.30 22.89 -5.15
N GLU A 136 -10.32 23.17 -6.45
CA GLU A 136 -9.45 24.14 -7.12
C GLU A 136 -7.95 23.90 -6.93
N ARG A 137 -7.56 22.64 -6.63
CA ARG A 137 -6.15 22.28 -6.41
C ARG A 137 -5.59 21.47 -7.58
N ASN A 138 -4.28 21.60 -7.77
CA ASN A 138 -3.56 20.75 -8.72
C ASN A 138 -3.33 19.35 -8.11
N ILE A 139 -3.76 18.30 -8.82
CA ILE A 139 -3.67 16.89 -8.38
C ILE A 139 -2.24 16.46 -8.09
N PHE A 140 -1.25 16.99 -8.82
CA PHE A 140 0.15 16.63 -8.61
C PHE A 140 0.70 17.13 -7.27
N THR A 141 0.08 18.16 -6.69
CA THR A 141 0.49 18.70 -5.39
C THR A 141 -0.12 17.97 -4.20
N LEU A 142 -1.12 17.11 -4.44
CA LEU A 142 -1.82 16.37 -3.40
C LEU A 142 -0.97 15.26 -2.82
N SER A 143 -1.14 15.00 -1.53
CA SER A 143 -0.64 13.80 -0.84
C SER A 143 -1.32 12.52 -1.36
N GLY A 144 -0.79 11.35 -0.98
CA GLY A 144 -1.39 10.07 -1.35
C GLY A 144 -2.83 9.90 -0.84
N GLY A 145 -3.10 10.28 0.41
CA GLY A 145 -4.44 10.23 0.99
C GLY A 145 -5.41 11.22 0.34
N GLU A 146 -4.99 12.46 0.06
CA GLU A 146 -5.81 13.44 -0.67
C GLU A 146 -6.14 12.94 -2.09
N LYS A 147 -5.19 12.31 -2.79
CA LYS A 147 -5.44 11.68 -4.09
C LYS A 147 -6.49 10.56 -4.01
N GLN A 148 -6.43 9.75 -2.96
CA GLN A 148 -7.42 8.69 -2.75
C GLN A 148 -8.82 9.28 -2.53
N LYS A 149 -8.94 10.39 -1.78
CA LYS A 149 -10.21 11.11 -1.58
C LYS A 149 -10.77 11.63 -2.91
N ILE A 150 -9.94 12.21 -3.77
CA ILE A 150 -10.37 12.69 -5.09
C ILE A 150 -10.79 11.53 -6.00
N ALA A 151 -10.02 10.42 -6.03
CA ALA A 151 -10.40 9.24 -6.79
C ALA A 151 -11.73 8.63 -6.31
N PHE A 152 -11.97 8.62 -5.00
CA PHE A 152 -13.26 8.21 -4.45
C PHE A 152 -14.37 9.20 -4.83
N ALA A 153 -14.11 10.50 -4.75
CA ALA A 153 -15.08 11.56 -5.08
C ALA A 153 -15.49 11.54 -6.56
N SER A 154 -14.56 11.28 -7.49
CA SER A 154 -14.89 11.18 -8.92
C SER A 154 -15.87 10.03 -9.19
N VAL A 155 -15.68 8.88 -8.54
CA VAL A 155 -16.62 7.76 -8.62
C VAL A 155 -17.95 8.08 -7.91
N TYR A 156 -17.89 8.70 -6.73
CA TYR A 156 -19.06 9.07 -5.95
C TYR A 156 -19.96 10.08 -6.71
N ALA A 157 -19.35 11.02 -7.43
CA ALA A 157 -20.08 12.01 -8.23
C ALA A 157 -20.96 11.36 -9.31
N MET A 158 -20.51 10.28 -9.94
CA MET A 158 -21.26 9.51 -10.94
C MET A 158 -22.47 8.78 -10.34
N ASN A 159 -22.47 8.51 -9.03
CA ASN A 159 -23.53 7.84 -8.28
C ASN A 159 -23.90 6.43 -8.80
N PRO A 160 -22.96 5.54 -9.08
CA PRO A 160 -23.25 4.20 -9.57
C PRO A 160 -24.05 3.38 -8.53
N GLU A 161 -24.63 2.24 -8.97
CA GLU A 161 -25.33 1.30 -8.07
C GLU A 161 -24.35 0.43 -7.29
N ILE A 162 -23.21 0.09 -7.91
CA ILE A 162 -22.19 -0.82 -7.40
C ILE A 162 -20.86 -0.08 -7.29
N TYR A 163 -20.21 -0.17 -6.14
CA TYR A 163 -18.88 0.39 -5.89
C TYR A 163 -17.88 -0.73 -5.70
N LEU A 164 -16.80 -0.70 -6.48
CA LEU A 164 -15.65 -1.59 -6.38
C LEU A 164 -14.47 -0.83 -5.81
N LEU A 165 -13.93 -1.29 -4.69
CA LEU A 165 -12.77 -0.68 -4.03
C LEU A 165 -11.65 -1.73 -3.98
N ASP A 166 -10.57 -1.52 -4.74
CA ASP A 166 -9.44 -2.44 -4.80
C ASP A 166 -8.30 -1.90 -3.94
N GLU A 167 -8.05 -2.55 -2.80
CA GLU A 167 -7.06 -2.19 -1.77
C GLU A 167 -7.06 -0.69 -1.42
N PRO A 168 -8.22 -0.10 -1.10
CA PRO A 168 -8.35 1.34 -0.95
C PRO A 168 -7.57 1.92 0.24
N SER A 169 -7.15 1.08 1.20
CA SER A 169 -6.40 1.51 2.39
C SER A 169 -4.88 1.43 2.23
N SER A 170 -4.35 0.91 1.12
CA SER A 170 -2.95 0.48 1.00
C SER A 170 -1.91 1.58 1.29
N ASN A 171 -2.19 2.84 0.94
CA ASN A 171 -1.27 3.98 1.09
C ASN A 171 -1.77 5.03 2.09
N LEU A 172 -2.74 4.68 2.93
CA LEU A 172 -3.38 5.60 3.86
C LEU A 172 -2.79 5.46 5.26
N ASP A 173 -2.68 6.60 5.96
CA ASP A 173 -2.46 6.63 7.39
C ASP A 173 -3.74 6.30 8.16
N THR A 174 -3.64 6.17 9.48
CA THR A 174 -4.77 5.78 10.32
C THR A 174 -5.94 6.76 10.22
N GLU A 175 -5.67 8.07 10.15
CA GLU A 175 -6.70 9.11 10.04
C GLU A 175 -7.43 9.01 8.69
N ALA A 176 -6.70 8.89 7.59
CA ALA A 176 -7.27 8.73 6.26
C ALA A 176 -8.07 7.41 6.11
N ILE A 177 -7.68 6.34 6.82
CA ILE A 177 -8.46 5.08 6.87
C ILE A 177 -9.79 5.28 7.60
N GLU A 178 -9.81 6.03 8.71
CA GLU A 178 -11.06 6.35 9.41
C GLU A 178 -12.00 7.23 8.53
N GLU A 179 -11.45 8.16 7.76
CA GLU A 179 -12.23 8.92 6.77
C GLU A 179 -12.78 8.02 5.65
N LEU A 180 -11.96 7.13 5.10
CA LEU A 180 -12.39 6.13 4.12
C LEU A 180 -13.54 5.28 4.68
N LYS A 181 -13.44 4.82 5.93
CA LYS A 181 -14.52 4.09 6.62
C LYS A 181 -15.82 4.90 6.64
N LYS A 182 -15.75 6.20 6.98
CA LYS A 182 -16.94 7.10 6.94
C LYS A 182 -17.54 7.19 5.54
N HIS A 183 -16.71 7.33 4.50
CA HIS A 183 -17.18 7.36 3.11
C HIS A 183 -17.90 6.06 2.72
N ILE A 184 -17.36 4.89 3.10
CA ILE A 184 -18.01 3.60 2.87
C ILE A 184 -19.35 3.51 3.64
N GLN A 185 -19.41 4.03 4.88
CA GLN A 185 -20.66 4.10 5.65
C GLN A 185 -21.71 4.99 5.01
N ILE A 186 -21.32 6.11 4.35
CA ILE A 186 -22.22 6.96 3.57
C ILE A 186 -22.85 6.15 2.43
N LEU A 187 -22.03 5.45 1.62
CA LEU A 187 -22.51 4.60 0.54
C LEU A 187 -23.49 3.53 1.05
N LYS A 188 -23.16 2.88 2.16
CA LYS A 188 -24.00 1.85 2.76
C LYS A 188 -25.36 2.40 3.20
N LYS A 189 -25.39 3.58 3.84
CA LYS A 189 -26.62 4.27 4.22
C LYS A 189 -27.48 4.66 3.01
N GLN A 190 -26.87 4.89 1.86
CA GLN A 190 -27.54 5.17 0.58
C GLN A 190 -28.05 3.90 -0.12
N GLY A 191 -27.85 2.71 0.47
CA GLY A 191 -28.28 1.44 -0.11
C GLY A 191 -27.42 0.97 -1.29
N LYS A 192 -26.20 1.49 -1.45
CA LYS A 192 -25.27 1.08 -2.51
C LYS A 192 -24.69 -0.31 -2.21
N THR A 193 -24.50 -1.09 -3.27
CA THR A 193 -23.77 -2.36 -3.19
C THR A 193 -22.27 -2.07 -3.22
N ILE A 194 -21.53 -2.60 -2.25
CA ILE A 194 -20.10 -2.28 -2.08
C ILE A 194 -19.29 -3.57 -2.05
N ILE A 195 -18.28 -3.63 -2.91
CA ILE A 195 -17.37 -4.77 -3.02
C ILE A 195 -15.96 -4.25 -2.77
N ILE A 196 -15.30 -4.79 -1.78
CA ILE A 196 -13.97 -4.35 -1.34
C ILE A 196 -13.01 -5.53 -1.44
N ALA A 197 -11.96 -5.40 -2.23
CA ALA A 197 -10.80 -6.30 -2.17
C ALA A 197 -9.80 -5.69 -1.19
N GLU A 198 -9.48 -6.35 -0.06
CA GLU A 198 -8.69 -5.72 0.99
C GLU A 198 -7.89 -6.74 1.81
N HIS A 199 -6.72 -6.28 2.29
CA HIS A 199 -5.89 -7.00 3.25
C HIS A 199 -6.06 -6.48 4.67
N ARG A 200 -6.16 -5.15 4.85
CA ARG A 200 -6.36 -4.51 6.16
C ARG A 200 -7.82 -4.59 6.56
N LEU A 201 -8.14 -5.37 7.59
CA LEU A 201 -9.51 -5.71 7.92
C LEU A 201 -10.08 -4.94 9.12
N TYR A 202 -9.23 -4.36 9.96
CA TYR A 202 -9.61 -3.77 11.24
C TYR A 202 -10.64 -2.62 11.14
N TYR A 203 -10.67 -1.90 10.01
CA TYR A 203 -11.63 -0.79 9.84
C TYR A 203 -12.96 -1.23 9.21
N LEU A 204 -13.05 -2.48 8.73
CA LEU A 204 -14.20 -3.01 8.00
C LEU A 204 -15.17 -3.83 8.87
N GLY A 205 -14.79 -4.22 10.09
CA GLY A 205 -15.59 -5.10 10.94
C GLY A 205 -17.01 -4.61 11.22
N ASP A 206 -17.23 -3.28 11.29
CA ASP A 206 -18.57 -2.69 11.51
C ASP A 206 -19.33 -2.44 10.20
N VAL A 207 -18.63 -2.46 9.07
CA VAL A 207 -19.16 -2.03 7.77
C VAL A 207 -19.54 -3.22 6.90
N ALA A 208 -18.67 -4.22 6.84
CA ALA A 208 -18.88 -5.43 6.04
C ALA A 208 -20.05 -6.25 6.56
N ASP A 209 -20.87 -6.77 5.66
CA ASP A 209 -21.94 -7.71 5.98
C ASP A 209 -21.45 -9.16 5.88
N ARG A 210 -20.63 -9.45 4.85
CA ARG A 210 -19.94 -10.73 4.68
C ARG A 210 -18.50 -10.54 4.26
N ILE A 211 -17.65 -11.47 4.67
CA ILE A 211 -16.24 -11.52 4.32
C ILE A 211 -15.94 -12.84 3.62
N PHE A 212 -15.43 -12.75 2.40
CA PHE A 212 -15.06 -13.88 1.56
C PHE A 212 -13.55 -14.10 1.68
N LEU A 213 -13.14 -15.21 2.28
CA LEU A 213 -11.75 -15.63 2.31
C LEU A 213 -11.42 -16.40 1.03
N MET A 214 -10.51 -15.86 0.23
CA MET A 214 -10.03 -16.48 -1.00
C MET A 214 -8.70 -17.20 -0.78
N GLU A 215 -8.59 -18.37 -1.36
CA GLU A 215 -7.34 -19.14 -1.41
C GLU A 215 -7.19 -19.76 -2.81
N LYS A 216 -6.07 -19.45 -3.49
CA LYS A 216 -5.69 -20.02 -4.81
C LYS A 216 -6.76 -19.91 -5.90
N GLY A 217 -7.55 -18.86 -5.89
CA GLY A 217 -8.59 -18.61 -6.89
C GLY A 217 -9.99 -19.05 -6.50
N GLU A 218 -10.16 -19.73 -5.36
CA GLU A 218 -11.42 -20.22 -4.87
C GLU A 218 -11.89 -19.47 -3.63
N ILE A 219 -13.19 -19.47 -3.35
CA ILE A 219 -13.76 -19.00 -2.09
C ILE A 219 -13.65 -20.14 -1.06
N ARG A 220 -12.78 -19.98 -0.08
CA ARG A 220 -12.55 -21.01 0.96
C ARG A 220 -13.58 -20.96 2.07
N HIS A 221 -13.90 -19.75 2.51
CA HIS A 221 -14.89 -19.49 3.57
C HIS A 221 -15.63 -18.19 3.28
N VAL A 222 -16.87 -18.15 3.76
CA VAL A 222 -17.67 -16.93 3.80
C VAL A 222 -18.08 -16.72 5.25
N PHE A 223 -17.62 -15.65 5.86
CA PHE A 223 -17.94 -15.29 7.24
C PHE A 223 -19.06 -14.25 7.24
N SER A 224 -20.03 -14.39 8.10
CA SER A 224 -20.95 -13.32 8.48
C SER A 224 -20.20 -12.27 9.31
N ARG A 225 -20.77 -11.07 9.44
CA ARG A 225 -20.22 -10.02 10.34
C ARG A 225 -19.98 -10.54 11.75
N GLU A 226 -20.95 -11.27 12.30
CA GLU A 226 -20.89 -11.77 13.67
C GLU A 226 -19.77 -12.81 13.87
N GLU A 227 -19.62 -13.74 12.93
CA GLU A 227 -18.55 -14.73 12.96
C GLU A 227 -17.18 -14.06 12.85
N PHE A 228 -17.08 -13.04 12.00
CA PHE A 228 -15.86 -12.30 11.78
C PHE A 228 -15.45 -11.51 13.04
N GLN A 229 -16.39 -10.77 13.64
CA GLN A 229 -16.12 -9.99 14.87
C GLN A 229 -15.78 -10.88 16.07
N LYS A 230 -16.32 -12.10 16.14
CA LYS A 230 -16.02 -13.06 17.22
C LYS A 230 -14.77 -13.91 16.97
N MET A 231 -14.11 -13.72 15.84
CA MET A 231 -12.94 -14.52 15.46
C MET A 231 -11.73 -14.20 16.36
N GLY A 232 -11.29 -15.21 17.11
CA GLY A 232 -10.11 -15.06 17.97
C GLY A 232 -8.81 -14.98 17.18
N GLU A 233 -7.83 -14.25 17.70
CA GLU A 233 -6.53 -13.98 17.07
C GLU A 233 -5.79 -15.24 16.55
N LYS A 234 -5.88 -16.37 17.30
CA LYS A 234 -5.25 -17.63 16.88
C LYS A 234 -5.85 -18.18 15.58
N VAL A 235 -7.18 -18.07 15.42
CA VAL A 235 -7.87 -18.52 14.21
C VAL A 235 -7.54 -17.61 13.05
N GLN A 236 -7.56 -16.29 13.28
CA GLN A 236 -7.20 -15.24 12.33
C GLN A 236 -5.80 -15.47 11.75
N LYS A 237 -4.78 -15.64 12.61
CA LYS A 237 -3.39 -15.92 12.19
C LYS A 237 -3.26 -17.24 11.41
N LYS A 238 -4.01 -18.29 11.81
CA LYS A 238 -4.04 -19.57 11.09
C LYS A 238 -4.63 -19.44 9.70
N LEU A 239 -5.61 -18.57 9.51
CA LEU A 239 -6.24 -18.26 8.23
C LEU A 239 -5.42 -17.28 7.37
N GLY A 240 -4.30 -16.76 7.89
CA GLY A 240 -3.46 -15.79 7.19
C GLY A 240 -4.09 -14.41 7.06
N LEU A 241 -5.03 -14.06 7.95
CA LEU A 241 -5.71 -12.78 7.95
C LEU A 241 -4.93 -11.73 8.74
N ARG A 242 -4.99 -10.48 8.28
CA ARG A 242 -4.51 -9.30 8.99
C ARG A 242 -5.41 -9.02 10.21
N ALA A 243 -4.91 -8.22 11.15
CA ALA A 243 -5.62 -7.89 12.38
C ALA A 243 -7.04 -7.35 12.12
N LEU A 244 -8.00 -7.82 12.95
CA LEU A 244 -9.40 -7.41 12.89
C LEU A 244 -9.70 -6.20 13.77
N GLU A 245 -8.79 -5.87 14.69
CA GLU A 245 -8.88 -4.72 15.58
C GLU A 245 -7.57 -3.93 15.52
N TYR A 246 -7.69 -2.61 15.55
CA TYR A 246 -6.51 -1.74 15.63
C TYR A 246 -5.95 -1.78 17.05
N GLN A 247 -4.65 -2.00 17.17
CA GLN A 247 -3.94 -1.95 18.44
C GLN A 247 -2.83 -0.91 18.36
N THR A 248 -2.78 0.00 19.34
CA THR A 248 -1.69 0.96 19.41
C THR A 248 -0.41 0.24 19.83
N PRO A 249 0.66 0.24 19.00
CA PRO A 249 1.90 -0.43 19.36
C PRO A 249 2.52 0.15 20.62
N VAL A 250 2.86 -0.71 21.57
CA VAL A 250 3.53 -0.32 22.81
C VAL A 250 5.03 -0.60 22.67
N PHE A 251 5.82 0.45 22.66
CA PHE A 251 7.27 0.35 22.67
C PHE A 251 7.77 0.38 24.12
N LYS A 252 8.68 -0.53 24.47
CA LYS A 252 9.33 -0.49 25.78
C LYS A 252 10.15 0.80 25.88
N GLU A 253 9.96 1.56 26.94
CA GLU A 253 10.81 2.71 27.25
C GLU A 253 12.29 2.27 27.28
N GLU A 254 13.18 3.17 26.84
CA GLU A 254 14.61 2.91 26.88
C GLU A 254 15.04 2.58 28.31
N GLU A 255 15.28 1.29 28.60
CA GLU A 255 16.20 0.99 29.69
C GLU A 255 17.50 1.75 29.38
N LYS A 256 18.02 2.51 30.37
CA LYS A 256 19.30 3.22 30.28
C LYS A 256 20.41 2.20 29.96
N ARG A 257 20.51 1.85 28.68
CA ARG A 257 21.57 0.94 28.21
C ARG A 257 22.88 1.72 28.25
N ASN A 258 23.80 1.33 29.09
CA ASN A 258 25.12 1.95 29.33
C ASN A 258 26.08 1.90 28.11
N ARG A 259 25.59 1.76 26.87
CA ARG A 259 26.39 1.78 25.65
C ARG A 259 26.16 3.06 24.86
N ALA A 260 27.24 3.67 24.36
CA ALA A 260 27.17 4.81 23.44
C ALA A 260 26.31 4.49 22.21
N ALA A 261 25.61 5.49 21.68
CA ALA A 261 24.84 5.36 20.47
C ALA A 261 25.80 5.23 19.24
N ASP A 262 25.40 4.40 18.26
CA ASP A 262 26.13 4.30 16.99
C ASP A 262 25.72 5.43 16.04
N LEU A 263 24.42 5.83 16.04
CA LEU A 263 23.86 6.92 15.30
C LEU A 263 23.31 7.97 16.25
N GLU A 264 23.66 9.22 16.04
CA GLU A 264 23.10 10.35 16.79
C GLU A 264 22.66 11.44 15.81
N VAL A 265 21.46 11.95 16.01
CA VAL A 265 20.84 13.06 15.29
C VAL A 265 20.65 14.20 16.29
N CYS A 266 21.28 15.34 16.08
CA CYS A 266 21.29 16.46 17.00
C CYS A 266 20.71 17.71 16.34
N ASN A 267 19.61 18.24 16.90
CA ASN A 267 18.95 19.48 16.47
C ASN A 267 18.71 19.55 14.96
N LEU A 268 18.38 18.40 14.33
CA LEU A 268 18.27 18.31 12.88
C LEU A 268 17.04 19.08 12.39
N SER A 269 17.26 19.98 11.43
CA SER A 269 16.21 20.70 10.71
C SER A 269 16.18 20.23 9.25
N ILE A 270 14.99 19.85 8.79
CA ILE A 270 14.78 19.28 7.47
C ILE A 270 13.74 20.10 6.69
N GLY A 271 13.89 20.17 5.38
CA GLY A 271 12.97 20.92 4.50
C GLY A 271 13.49 21.11 3.10
N TYR A 272 12.79 21.93 2.32
CA TYR A 272 13.11 22.24 0.93
C TYR A 272 13.24 23.75 0.74
N ASN A 273 14.13 24.19 -0.17
CA ASN A 273 14.26 25.60 -0.57
C ASN A 273 14.37 26.57 0.62
N LYS A 274 15.09 26.18 1.69
CA LYS A 274 15.24 26.92 2.95
C LYS A 274 13.96 27.04 3.80
N ALA A 275 12.85 26.44 3.39
CA ALA A 275 11.64 26.35 4.20
C ALA A 275 11.69 25.06 5.06
N PRO A 276 11.69 25.17 6.39
CA PRO A 276 11.71 24.01 7.26
C PRO A 276 10.35 23.30 7.22
N VAL A 277 10.39 21.97 7.12
CA VAL A 277 9.24 21.07 7.32
C VAL A 277 9.19 20.65 8.78
N LEU A 278 10.33 20.26 9.34
CA LEU A 278 10.50 19.95 10.76
C LEU A 278 11.84 20.47 11.24
N SER A 279 11.89 20.87 12.51
CA SER A 279 13.09 21.39 13.17
C SER A 279 13.30 20.72 14.52
N ASN A 280 14.53 20.85 15.02
CA ASN A 280 14.90 20.38 16.35
C ASN A 280 14.71 18.87 16.59
N ILE A 281 14.88 18.05 15.54
CA ILE A 281 14.78 16.59 15.69
C ILE A 281 16.04 16.08 16.38
N ASN A 282 15.82 15.40 17.54
CA ASN A 282 16.87 14.78 18.33
C ASN A 282 16.55 13.28 18.48
N PHE A 283 17.47 12.42 18.11
CA PHE A 283 17.27 10.97 18.17
C PHE A 283 18.61 10.24 18.19
N SER A 284 18.64 9.09 18.84
CA SER A 284 19.80 8.21 18.82
C SER A 284 19.39 6.77 18.52
N ALA A 285 20.26 6.00 17.87
CA ALA A 285 20.04 4.59 17.60
C ALA A 285 21.34 3.78 17.74
N ARG A 286 21.19 2.48 17.96
CA ARG A 286 22.29 1.52 18.09
C ARG A 286 22.16 0.43 17.04
N LYS A 287 23.24 -0.24 16.77
CA LYS A 287 23.23 -1.46 15.97
C LYS A 287 22.26 -2.49 16.57
N GLY A 288 21.41 -3.05 15.74
CA GLY A 288 20.34 -3.95 16.14
C GLY A 288 19.01 -3.26 16.46
N ASP A 289 18.96 -1.92 16.43
CA ASP A 289 17.70 -1.20 16.58
C ASP A 289 16.90 -1.26 15.27
N ILE A 290 15.59 -1.51 15.40
CA ILE A 290 14.57 -1.36 14.35
C ILE A 290 13.62 -0.28 14.82
N VAL A 291 13.73 0.89 14.21
CA VAL A 291 13.05 2.13 14.63
C VAL A 291 11.87 2.38 13.70
N ALA A 292 10.64 2.32 14.21
CA ALA A 292 9.49 2.81 13.50
C ALA A 292 9.53 4.34 13.43
N ILE A 293 9.35 4.91 12.23
CA ILE A 293 9.14 6.35 12.03
C ILE A 293 7.64 6.54 11.77
N VAL A 294 6.96 7.20 12.71
CA VAL A 294 5.51 7.44 12.68
C VAL A 294 5.19 8.93 12.68
N GLY A 295 3.97 9.28 12.29
CA GLY A 295 3.44 10.64 12.20
C GLY A 295 2.43 10.74 11.05
N HIS A 296 1.56 11.74 11.05
CA HIS A 296 0.55 11.92 9.99
C HIS A 296 1.17 12.10 8.61
N ASN A 297 0.38 11.92 7.55
CA ASN A 297 0.86 12.12 6.19
C ASN A 297 1.20 13.60 5.95
N GLY A 298 2.31 13.84 5.25
CA GLY A 298 2.82 15.21 5.04
C GLY A 298 3.71 15.76 6.16
N VAL A 299 3.79 15.15 7.34
CA VAL A 299 4.61 15.64 8.46
C VAL A 299 6.12 15.70 8.18
N GLY A 300 6.59 15.02 7.13
CA GLY A 300 8.01 15.04 6.76
C GLY A 300 8.76 13.72 6.96
N LYS A 301 8.07 12.57 7.13
CA LYS A 301 8.69 11.25 7.27
C LYS A 301 9.69 10.93 6.14
N SER A 302 9.25 11.06 4.89
CA SER A 302 10.11 10.82 3.72
C SER A 302 11.22 11.89 3.59
N THR A 303 10.98 13.14 4.01
CA THR A 303 11.98 14.20 4.06
C THR A 303 13.06 13.86 5.08
N PHE A 304 12.67 13.40 6.27
CA PHE A 304 13.59 12.94 7.30
C PHE A 304 14.42 11.75 6.79
N SER A 305 13.78 10.74 6.23
CA SER A 305 14.44 9.54 5.69
C SER A 305 15.47 9.88 4.61
N ARG A 306 15.13 10.73 3.66
CA ARG A 306 16.05 11.22 2.61
C ARG A 306 17.20 12.04 3.20
N THR A 307 16.94 12.89 4.20
CA THR A 307 17.97 13.67 4.88
C THR A 307 18.89 12.75 5.66
N LEU A 308 18.36 11.79 6.42
CA LEU A 308 19.17 10.83 7.18
C LEU A 308 20.06 9.99 6.26
N CYS A 309 19.53 9.53 5.13
CA CYS A 309 20.28 8.78 4.12
C CYS A 309 21.37 9.62 3.44
N GLY A 310 21.26 10.95 3.43
CA GLY A 310 22.17 11.87 2.73
C GLY A 310 21.71 12.20 1.30
N LEU A 311 20.50 11.83 0.91
CA LEU A 311 19.89 12.20 -0.38
C LEU A 311 19.38 13.64 -0.39
N LEU A 312 19.13 14.19 0.80
CA LEU A 312 18.71 15.58 0.98
C LEU A 312 19.63 16.26 2.00
N LYS A 313 20.02 17.52 1.71
CA LYS A 313 20.84 18.32 2.62
C LYS A 313 19.97 18.83 3.78
N PRO A 314 20.42 18.71 5.05
CA PRO A 314 19.71 19.31 6.18
C PRO A 314 19.77 20.83 6.10
N LEU A 315 18.77 21.51 6.63
CA LEU A 315 18.76 22.96 6.80
C LEU A 315 19.56 23.39 8.02
N GLY A 316 19.71 22.50 9.02
CA GLY A 316 20.51 22.72 10.23
C GLY A 316 20.69 21.43 11.01
N GLY A 317 21.49 21.48 12.07
CA GLY A 317 21.78 20.33 12.89
C GLY A 317 22.86 19.40 12.36
N GLU A 318 23.06 18.28 13.03
CA GLU A 318 24.19 17.37 12.77
C GLU A 318 23.78 15.91 12.89
N VAL A 319 24.43 15.08 12.09
CA VAL A 319 24.27 13.62 12.14
C VAL A 319 25.63 12.98 12.37
N TYR A 320 25.72 12.16 13.42
CA TYR A 320 26.93 11.44 13.79
C TYR A 320 26.76 9.95 13.56
N TRP A 321 27.78 9.31 13.03
CA TRP A 321 27.87 7.86 12.90
C TRP A 321 29.17 7.38 13.53
N LYS A 322 29.06 6.52 14.56
CA LYS A 322 30.18 6.02 15.38
C LYS A 322 31.02 7.17 15.93
N GLY A 323 30.34 8.16 16.53
CA GLY A 323 30.95 9.32 17.16
C GLY A 323 31.59 10.34 16.20
N LYS A 324 31.47 10.16 14.88
CA LYS A 324 31.99 11.08 13.86
C LYS A 324 30.88 11.77 13.12
N LYS A 325 30.91 13.11 13.07
CA LYS A 325 30.02 13.91 12.23
C LYS A 325 30.15 13.47 10.78
N ARG A 326 29.01 13.31 10.10
CA ARG A 326 28.92 12.83 8.72
C ARG A 326 28.26 13.86 7.81
N THR A 327 28.93 14.18 6.72
CA THR A 327 28.39 14.95 5.58
C THR A 327 27.36 14.08 4.81
N GLU A 328 26.58 14.69 3.92
CA GLU A 328 25.62 13.99 3.07
C GLU A 328 26.29 12.86 2.27
N LYS A 329 27.43 13.17 1.62
CA LYS A 329 28.19 12.20 0.82
C LYS A 329 28.72 11.03 1.65
N GLU A 330 29.07 11.27 2.92
CA GLU A 330 29.52 10.23 3.83
C GLU A 330 28.35 9.39 4.35
N ARG A 331 27.18 10.00 4.57
CA ARG A 331 25.96 9.26 4.92
C ARG A 331 25.52 8.32 3.81
N LEU A 332 25.54 8.77 2.54
CA LEU A 332 25.27 7.91 1.37
C LEU A 332 26.19 6.68 1.29
N LYS A 333 27.44 6.76 1.82
CA LYS A 333 28.33 5.61 1.83
C LYS A 333 27.91 4.55 2.84
N VAL A 334 27.29 4.91 3.96
CA VAL A 334 26.94 4.01 5.07
C VAL A 334 25.45 3.66 5.12
N SER A 335 24.59 4.40 4.41
CA SER A 335 23.14 4.20 4.43
C SER A 335 22.61 3.78 3.06
N TYR A 336 21.42 3.17 3.07
CA TYR A 336 20.65 2.80 1.89
C TYR A 336 19.16 2.96 2.18
N MET A 337 18.42 3.47 1.22
CA MET A 337 16.96 3.63 1.34
C MET A 337 16.27 2.70 0.36
N VAL A 338 15.39 1.85 0.84
CA VAL A 338 14.43 1.09 0.05
C VAL A 338 13.16 1.94 -0.06
N MET A 339 12.85 2.36 -1.26
CA MET A 339 11.72 3.25 -1.53
C MET A 339 10.40 2.48 -1.49
N GLN A 340 9.30 3.17 -1.23
CA GLN A 340 7.95 2.63 -1.25
C GLN A 340 7.66 1.94 -2.60
N ASP A 341 7.90 2.62 -3.71
CA ASP A 341 7.86 2.01 -5.05
C ASP A 341 9.28 1.63 -5.49
N VAL A 342 9.61 0.35 -5.31
CA VAL A 342 10.92 -0.22 -5.63
C VAL A 342 11.22 -0.19 -7.13
N ASN A 343 10.21 -0.02 -8.01
CA ASN A 343 10.42 0.06 -9.45
C ASN A 343 11.28 1.26 -9.85
N TYR A 344 11.29 2.34 -9.04
CA TYR A 344 12.16 3.50 -9.26
C TYR A 344 13.62 3.27 -8.83
N GLN A 345 13.97 2.09 -8.33
CA GLN A 345 15.32 1.78 -7.84
C GLN A 345 16.01 0.66 -8.59
N LEU A 346 15.27 -0.12 -9.40
CA LEU A 346 15.78 -1.31 -10.07
C LEU A 346 15.90 -1.03 -11.57
N PHE A 347 17.14 -0.95 -12.07
CA PHE A 347 17.45 -0.48 -13.41
C PHE A 347 18.13 -1.51 -14.31
N ALA A 348 18.74 -2.56 -13.71
CA ALA A 348 19.49 -3.54 -14.46
C ALA A 348 18.59 -4.53 -15.22
N ASP A 349 19.17 -5.21 -16.18
CA ASP A 349 18.51 -6.22 -17.03
C ASP A 349 18.27 -7.56 -16.31
N SER A 350 18.97 -7.80 -15.20
CA SER A 350 18.81 -8.98 -14.37
C SER A 350 18.98 -8.68 -12.89
N VAL A 351 18.43 -9.56 -12.03
CA VAL A 351 18.58 -9.48 -10.57
C VAL A 351 20.05 -9.55 -10.16
N GLU A 352 20.85 -10.38 -10.81
CA GLU A 352 22.29 -10.52 -10.52
C GLU A 352 23.04 -9.24 -10.88
N HIS A 353 22.77 -8.66 -12.05
CA HIS A 353 23.38 -7.39 -12.46
C HIS A 353 22.94 -6.23 -11.57
N GLU A 354 21.67 -6.20 -11.13
CA GLU A 354 21.18 -5.20 -10.18
C GLU A 354 21.98 -5.21 -8.87
N CYS A 355 22.27 -6.42 -8.37
CA CYS A 355 23.09 -6.60 -7.17
C CYS A 355 24.53 -6.11 -7.30
N GLY A 356 25.09 -6.15 -8.50
CA GLY A 356 26.42 -5.66 -8.82
C GLY A 356 26.48 -4.23 -9.37
N PHE A 357 25.31 -3.61 -9.58
CA PHE A 357 25.21 -2.33 -10.28
C PHE A 357 26.03 -1.22 -9.60
N GLY A 358 26.88 -0.54 -10.37
CA GLY A 358 27.76 0.54 -9.87
C GLY A 358 28.97 0.07 -9.06
N ILE A 359 29.19 -1.24 -8.89
CA ILE A 359 30.36 -1.81 -8.20
C ILE A 359 31.42 -2.18 -9.24
N LYS A 360 32.63 -1.61 -9.08
CA LYS A 360 33.76 -2.00 -9.93
C LYS A 360 34.25 -3.39 -9.50
N ASN A 361 34.15 -4.39 -10.39
CA ASN A 361 34.47 -5.79 -10.14
C ASN A 361 33.63 -6.39 -8.96
N PRO A 362 32.32 -6.59 -9.12
CA PRO A 362 31.47 -7.18 -8.10
C PRO A 362 31.90 -8.64 -7.82
N ASN A 363 31.87 -9.04 -6.55
CA ASN A 363 32.14 -10.41 -6.17
C ASN A 363 30.89 -11.27 -6.43
N LEU A 364 30.92 -12.09 -7.48
CA LEU A 364 29.80 -12.94 -7.91
C LEU A 364 29.43 -13.99 -6.86
N ASP A 365 30.42 -14.56 -6.15
CA ASP A 365 30.14 -15.55 -5.09
C ASP A 365 29.37 -14.91 -3.94
N GLN A 366 29.72 -13.68 -3.56
CA GLN A 366 28.99 -12.93 -2.54
C GLN A 366 27.56 -12.59 -2.99
N ILE A 367 27.37 -12.23 -4.27
CA ILE A 367 26.04 -11.96 -4.84
C ILE A 367 25.21 -13.24 -4.78
N GLU A 368 25.76 -14.36 -5.25
CA GLU A 368 25.06 -15.64 -5.26
C GLU A 368 24.65 -16.09 -3.85
N GLU A 369 25.57 -16.00 -2.87
CA GLU A 369 25.29 -16.32 -1.47
C GLU A 369 24.17 -15.43 -0.90
N THR A 370 24.20 -14.13 -1.21
CA THR A 370 23.17 -13.16 -0.77
C THR A 370 21.82 -13.49 -1.38
N LEU A 371 21.77 -13.79 -2.68
CA LEU A 371 20.54 -14.16 -3.37
C LEU A 371 19.96 -15.47 -2.81
N LYS A 372 20.79 -16.46 -2.48
CA LYS A 372 20.37 -17.71 -1.81
C LYS A 372 19.76 -17.43 -0.44
N LYS A 373 20.41 -16.60 0.39
CA LYS A 373 19.91 -16.20 1.72
C LYS A 373 18.54 -15.52 1.66
N LEU A 374 18.28 -14.75 0.60
CA LEU A 374 17.03 -14.01 0.41
C LEU A 374 15.98 -14.77 -0.41
N GLY A 375 16.24 -16.01 -0.82
CA GLY A 375 15.34 -16.81 -1.64
C GLY A 375 15.10 -16.23 -3.03
N LEU A 376 16.14 -15.62 -3.62
CA LEU A 376 16.08 -14.96 -4.93
C LEU A 376 16.92 -15.66 -6.00
N TYR A 377 17.67 -16.72 -5.62
CA TYR A 377 18.65 -17.34 -6.50
C TYR A 377 18.04 -17.87 -7.82
N GLU A 378 16.86 -18.45 -7.75
CA GLU A 378 16.16 -18.96 -8.95
C GLU A 378 15.72 -17.85 -9.91
N TYR A 379 15.68 -16.61 -9.44
CA TYR A 379 15.29 -15.43 -10.22
C TYR A 379 16.48 -14.63 -10.73
N LYS A 380 17.73 -15.05 -10.48
CA LYS A 380 18.94 -14.26 -10.71
C LYS A 380 19.08 -13.71 -12.13
N ASN A 381 18.62 -14.49 -13.13
CA ASN A 381 18.67 -14.13 -14.55
C ASN A 381 17.40 -13.42 -15.04
N ARG A 382 16.39 -13.20 -14.18
CA ARG A 382 15.16 -12.51 -14.57
C ARG A 382 15.32 -11.01 -14.48
N HIS A 383 14.63 -10.31 -15.37
CA HIS A 383 14.52 -8.85 -15.29
C HIS A 383 13.75 -8.47 -14.01
N PRO A 384 14.22 -7.50 -13.20
CA PRO A 384 13.57 -7.11 -11.94
C PRO A 384 12.09 -6.76 -12.07
N ASN A 385 11.68 -6.16 -13.19
CA ASN A 385 10.27 -5.80 -13.42
C ASN A 385 9.31 -7.00 -13.52
N THR A 386 9.83 -8.20 -13.79
CA THR A 386 9.02 -9.43 -13.84
C THR A 386 8.78 -10.06 -12.48
N LEU A 387 9.37 -9.51 -11.44
CA LEU A 387 9.27 -10.01 -10.07
C LEU A 387 8.03 -9.45 -9.36
N SER A 388 7.52 -10.20 -8.36
CA SER A 388 6.49 -9.68 -7.45
C SER A 388 7.04 -8.54 -6.58
N GLY A 389 6.15 -7.71 -6.00
CA GLY A 389 6.53 -6.60 -5.15
C GLY A 389 7.45 -7.01 -3.99
N GLY A 390 7.14 -8.11 -3.30
CA GLY A 390 7.97 -8.64 -2.22
C GLY A 390 9.33 -9.19 -2.70
N GLN A 391 9.40 -9.75 -3.92
CA GLN A 391 10.66 -10.16 -4.52
C GLN A 391 11.51 -8.95 -4.87
N LYS A 392 10.93 -7.89 -5.46
CA LYS A 392 11.63 -6.63 -5.76
C LYS A 392 12.20 -5.97 -4.51
N GLN A 393 11.45 -5.93 -3.41
CA GLN A 393 11.94 -5.43 -2.12
C GLN A 393 13.16 -6.24 -1.65
N ARG A 394 13.11 -7.57 -1.72
CA ARG A 394 14.25 -8.41 -1.36
C ARG A 394 15.46 -8.18 -2.27
N VAL A 395 15.28 -7.85 -3.55
CA VAL A 395 16.39 -7.45 -4.44
C VAL A 395 17.02 -6.15 -3.94
N ALA A 396 16.24 -5.11 -3.60
CA ALA A 396 16.77 -3.87 -3.05
C ALA A 396 17.55 -4.10 -1.73
N VAL A 397 17.07 -5.04 -0.90
CA VAL A 397 17.81 -5.47 0.30
C VAL A 397 19.11 -6.18 -0.07
N ALA A 398 19.11 -7.06 -1.07
CA ALA A 398 20.33 -7.73 -1.55
C ALA A 398 21.39 -6.70 -1.98
N VAL A 399 20.99 -5.71 -2.76
CA VAL A 399 21.86 -4.57 -3.15
C VAL A 399 22.46 -3.89 -1.91
N SER A 400 21.63 -3.61 -0.89
CA SER A 400 22.09 -2.97 0.34
C SER A 400 23.13 -3.79 1.10
N MET A 401 22.97 -5.12 1.12
CA MET A 401 23.89 -6.04 1.78
C MET A 401 25.22 -6.13 1.05
N ILE A 402 25.20 -6.24 -0.27
CA ILE A 402 26.39 -6.32 -1.13
C ILE A 402 27.18 -5.02 -1.06
N CYS A 403 26.49 -3.87 -1.04
CA CYS A 403 27.10 -2.55 -0.82
C CYS A 403 27.55 -2.31 0.63
N LYS A 404 27.45 -3.31 1.53
CA LYS A 404 27.90 -3.25 2.94
C LYS A 404 27.36 -2.05 3.72
N LYS A 405 26.12 -1.67 3.48
CA LYS A 405 25.47 -0.54 4.17
C LYS A 405 25.15 -0.90 5.61
N ASP A 406 25.37 0.04 6.53
CA ASP A 406 25.16 -0.14 7.97
C ASP A 406 23.80 0.39 8.44
N ILE A 407 23.28 1.43 7.78
CA ILE A 407 21.99 2.07 8.09
C ILE A 407 21.03 1.80 6.93
N LEU A 408 19.91 1.16 7.23
CA LEU A 408 18.89 0.82 6.23
C LEU A 408 17.59 1.55 6.56
N ILE A 409 16.99 2.16 5.55
CA ILE A 409 15.74 2.90 5.70
C ILE A 409 14.73 2.28 4.74
N PHE A 410 13.58 1.87 5.27
CA PHE A 410 12.47 1.29 4.50
C PHE A 410 11.29 2.27 4.53
N ASP A 411 10.77 2.61 3.36
CA ASP A 411 9.61 3.51 3.24
C ASP A 411 8.38 2.67 2.88
N GLU A 412 7.42 2.53 3.82
CA GLU A 412 6.18 1.76 3.73
C GLU A 412 6.35 0.33 3.17
N PRO A 413 7.22 -0.51 3.76
CA PRO A 413 7.59 -1.80 3.16
C PRO A 413 6.48 -2.86 3.16
N THR A 414 5.36 -2.63 3.86
CA THR A 414 4.23 -3.56 3.96
C THR A 414 2.94 -3.03 3.36
N SER A 415 3.00 -1.90 2.64
CA SER A 415 1.83 -1.35 1.96
C SER A 415 1.25 -2.36 0.96
N GLY A 416 -0.05 -2.68 1.06
CA GLY A 416 -0.73 -3.65 0.20
C GLY A 416 -0.29 -5.10 0.36
N LEU A 417 0.39 -5.47 1.46
CA LEU A 417 0.79 -6.85 1.71
C LEU A 417 -0.22 -7.62 2.58
N ASP A 418 -0.40 -8.89 2.22
CA ASP A 418 -1.09 -9.86 3.05
C ASP A 418 -0.30 -10.17 4.34
N TYR A 419 -0.93 -10.91 5.27
CA TYR A 419 -0.35 -11.26 6.56
C TYR A 419 0.98 -12.04 6.43
N LYS A 420 1.02 -13.02 5.53
CA LYS A 420 2.20 -13.89 5.33
C LYS A 420 3.38 -13.12 4.76
N SER A 421 3.11 -12.27 3.77
CA SER A 421 4.10 -11.40 3.14
C SER A 421 4.64 -10.37 4.15
N MET A 422 3.77 -9.76 4.95
CA MET A 422 4.14 -8.84 6.04
C MET A 422 5.02 -9.54 7.09
N CYS A 423 4.67 -10.75 7.53
CA CYS A 423 5.52 -11.55 8.42
C CYS A 423 6.90 -11.84 7.82
N GLY A 424 6.96 -12.06 6.50
CA GLY A 424 8.22 -12.21 5.76
C GLY A 424 9.10 -10.97 5.83
N VAL A 425 8.50 -9.78 5.67
CA VAL A 425 9.20 -8.49 5.84
C VAL A 425 9.66 -8.31 7.29
N ALA A 426 8.81 -8.58 8.28
CA ALA A 426 9.17 -8.49 9.70
C ALA A 426 10.37 -9.38 10.05
N LYS A 427 10.39 -10.60 9.53
CA LYS A 427 11.52 -11.53 9.70
C LYS A 427 12.79 -10.97 9.06
N LEU A 428 12.71 -10.48 7.82
CA LEU A 428 13.83 -9.86 7.11
C LEU A 428 14.45 -8.70 7.88
N LEU A 429 13.62 -7.80 8.44
CA LEU A 429 14.08 -6.67 9.25
C LEU A 429 14.82 -7.17 10.50
N LYS A 430 14.30 -8.19 11.19
CA LYS A 430 14.96 -8.80 12.35
C LYS A 430 16.30 -9.45 11.99
N ASP A 431 16.36 -10.18 10.88
CA ASP A 431 17.59 -10.80 10.40
C ASP A 431 18.67 -9.76 10.10
N LEU A 432 18.30 -8.65 9.45
CA LEU A 432 19.20 -7.52 9.19
C LEU A 432 19.68 -6.83 10.49
N ALA A 433 18.79 -6.65 11.46
CA ALA A 433 19.13 -6.09 12.78
C ALA A 433 20.12 -6.99 13.52
N ASN A 434 19.89 -8.32 13.49
CA ASN A 434 20.81 -9.33 14.08
C ASN A 434 22.19 -9.32 13.40
N MET A 435 22.30 -8.92 12.13
CA MET A 435 23.56 -8.66 11.44
C MET A 435 24.24 -7.35 11.88
N GLY A 436 23.70 -6.65 12.87
CA GLY A 436 24.25 -5.39 13.40
C GLY A 436 23.92 -4.16 12.54
N LYS A 437 22.87 -4.18 11.73
CA LYS A 437 22.37 -3.00 11.01
C LYS A 437 21.54 -2.12 11.94
N VAL A 438 21.48 -0.82 11.66
CA VAL A 438 20.48 0.10 12.22
C VAL A 438 19.39 0.26 11.18
N ILE A 439 18.16 0.00 11.56
CA ILE A 439 17.05 -0.04 10.62
C ILE A 439 16.02 1.02 11.01
N PHE A 440 15.59 1.81 10.04
CA PHE A 440 14.46 2.71 10.14
C PHE A 440 13.35 2.24 9.22
N VAL A 441 12.12 2.23 9.72
CA VAL A 441 10.94 1.81 8.96
C VAL A 441 9.89 2.91 9.05
N VAL A 442 9.68 3.63 7.98
CA VAL A 442 8.52 4.52 7.85
C VAL A 442 7.32 3.63 7.64
N THR A 443 6.35 3.66 8.54
CA THR A 443 5.16 2.83 8.40
C THR A 443 3.99 3.29 9.27
N HIS A 444 2.78 3.01 8.78
CA HIS A 444 1.51 3.09 9.50
C HIS A 444 0.97 1.71 9.89
N ASP A 445 1.73 0.66 9.60
CA ASP A 445 1.35 -0.72 9.84
C ASP A 445 1.68 -1.13 11.28
N PHE A 446 0.67 -1.07 12.15
CA PHE A 446 0.84 -1.39 13.58
C PHE A 446 1.26 -2.85 13.81
N GLU A 447 0.80 -3.80 12.97
CA GLU A 447 1.19 -5.21 13.08
C GLU A 447 2.68 -5.39 12.76
N LEU A 448 3.18 -4.71 11.72
CA LEU A 448 4.63 -4.71 11.44
C LEU A 448 5.42 -4.10 12.58
N MET A 449 4.93 -2.97 13.14
CA MET A 449 5.58 -2.32 14.28
C MET A 449 5.66 -3.25 15.49
N GLU A 450 4.57 -3.91 15.85
CA GLU A 450 4.53 -4.88 16.95
C GLU A 450 5.44 -6.09 16.70
N LEU A 451 5.42 -6.61 15.47
CA LEU A 451 6.20 -7.79 15.12
C LEU A 451 7.70 -7.52 15.00
N ALA A 452 8.12 -6.36 14.54
CA ALA A 452 9.52 -6.13 14.16
C ALA A 452 10.20 -4.99 14.91
N CYS A 453 9.51 -3.88 15.21
CA CYS A 453 10.16 -2.69 15.72
C CYS A 453 10.37 -2.77 17.25
N ASN A 454 11.55 -2.36 17.69
CA ASN A 454 11.87 -2.27 19.12
C ASN A 454 11.90 -0.82 19.63
N ARG A 455 11.83 0.17 18.74
CA ARG A 455 11.84 1.60 19.05
C ARG A 455 10.90 2.38 18.12
N CYS A 456 10.54 3.58 18.54
CA CYS A 456 9.70 4.49 17.78
C CYS A 456 10.27 5.90 17.76
N LEU A 457 10.25 6.55 16.61
CA LEU A 457 10.48 7.98 16.42
C LEU A 457 9.18 8.60 15.93
N ARG A 458 8.53 9.42 16.75
CA ARG A 458 7.33 10.16 16.41
C ARG A 458 7.74 11.52 15.86
N LEU A 459 7.31 11.83 14.64
CA LEU A 459 7.57 13.12 14.01
C LEU A 459 6.30 13.98 14.05
N GLY A 460 6.46 15.27 14.43
CA GLY A 460 5.35 16.24 14.49
C GLY A 460 4.54 16.23 15.79
N GLU A 461 4.88 15.44 16.77
CA GLU A 461 4.42 15.60 18.16
C GLU A 461 5.46 16.42 18.92
N GLU A 462 5.05 17.53 19.58
CA GLU A 462 5.87 18.33 20.49
C GLU A 462 6.07 17.63 21.84
#